data_e4bbdaa9721e6ba42c7624b7c845b3cf
#
_entry.id   e4bbdaa9721e6ba42c7624b7c845b3cf
#
_cell.length_a   1.000
_cell.length_b   1.000
_cell.length_c   1.000
_cell.angle_alpha   90.00
_cell.angle_beta   90.00
_cell.angle_gamma   90.00
#
_symmetry.space_group_name_H-M   'P 1'
#
loop_
_entity.id
_entity.type
_entity.pdbx_description
1 polymer ?
#
loop_
_entity_poly.entity_id
_entity_poly.type
_entity_poly.pdbx_seq_one_letter_code
_entity_poly.pdbx_strand_id
1 'polypeptide(L)'
;MQPLQLGLLDGQQLVEFLLLFLVVLNMGIRYLSHRRHQRQAEEGGPDAITRFLALEVSTVVLVLVAFVYMTIHYHGGMIISILAITVLISDFFEFEARKVEARNELPLESPRAAIGASFVLLAYVSYVALFFLVEPFWSAVV
;
A
#
# COMPACT_ATOMS: atom_id res chain seq x y z
N MET A 1 -19.49 -19.17 -13.64
CA MET A 1 -19.78 -18.36 -12.46
C MET A 1 -20.67 -19.13 -11.50
N GLN A 2 -20.31 -19.19 -10.26
CA GLN A 2 -21.04 -19.98 -9.30
C GLN A 2 -22.18 -19.20 -8.70
N PRO A 3 -23.40 -19.73 -8.74
CA PRO A 3 -24.55 -19.03 -8.16
C PRO A 3 -24.43 -18.81 -6.67
N LEU A 4 -23.63 -19.64 -5.99
CA LEU A 4 -23.48 -19.51 -4.56
C LEU A 4 -22.82 -18.20 -4.16
N GLN A 5 -22.21 -17.52 -5.10
CA GLN A 5 -21.64 -16.23 -4.83
C GLN A 5 -22.69 -15.14 -4.69
N LEU A 6 -23.92 -15.45 -4.96
CA LEU A 6 -25.01 -14.50 -4.75
C LEU A 6 -25.06 -14.12 -3.28
N GLY A 7 -24.82 -12.85 -2.99
CA GLY A 7 -24.83 -12.35 -1.64
C GLY A 7 -23.62 -12.74 -0.82
N LEU A 8 -22.73 -13.56 -1.36
CA LEU A 8 -21.50 -13.95 -0.70
C LEU A 8 -20.33 -13.72 -1.61
N LEU A 9 -19.22 -13.28 -1.02
CA LEU A 9 -18.00 -13.11 -1.77
C LEU A 9 -17.29 -14.44 -1.91
N ASP A 10 -16.73 -14.74 -3.07
CA ASP A 10 -15.87 -15.90 -3.20
C ASP A 10 -14.51 -15.58 -2.61
N GLY A 11 -13.62 -16.59 -2.51
CA GLY A 11 -12.32 -16.42 -1.89
C GLY A 11 -11.48 -15.36 -2.59
N GLN A 12 -11.56 -15.30 -3.92
CA GLN A 12 -10.80 -14.32 -4.68
C GLN A 12 -11.28 -12.91 -4.37
N GLN A 13 -12.58 -12.67 -4.35
CA GLN A 13 -13.12 -11.35 -4.06
C GLN A 13 -12.80 -10.91 -2.64
N LEU A 14 -12.83 -11.84 -1.69
CA LEU A 14 -12.46 -11.51 -0.31
C LEU A 14 -11.03 -11.01 -0.22
N VAL A 15 -10.10 -11.67 -0.91
CA VAL A 15 -8.70 -11.26 -0.91
C VAL A 15 -8.53 -9.93 -1.62
N GLU A 16 -9.27 -9.70 -2.71
CA GLU A 16 -9.21 -8.43 -3.43
C GLU A 16 -9.68 -7.27 -2.56
N PHE A 17 -10.78 -7.45 -1.84
CA PHE A 17 -11.26 -6.40 -0.93
C PHE A 17 -10.31 -6.21 0.25
N LEU A 18 -9.72 -7.29 0.75
CA LEU A 18 -8.73 -7.19 1.80
C LEU A 18 -7.51 -6.39 1.33
N LEU A 19 -7.04 -6.66 0.11
CA LEU A 19 -5.95 -5.90 -0.47
C LEU A 19 -6.29 -4.42 -0.58
N LEU A 20 -7.48 -4.10 -1.06
CA LEU A 20 -7.91 -2.71 -1.18
C LEU A 20 -7.91 -2.02 0.19
N PHE A 21 -8.46 -2.69 1.20
CA PHE A 21 -8.47 -2.15 2.54
C PHE A 21 -7.05 -1.94 3.06
N LEU A 22 -6.18 -2.92 2.84
CA LEU A 22 -4.79 -2.83 3.32
C LEU A 22 -4.01 -1.71 2.64
N VAL A 23 -4.25 -1.49 1.35
CA VAL A 23 -3.57 -0.39 0.65
C VAL A 23 -4.01 0.96 1.22
N VAL A 24 -5.30 1.15 1.40
CA VAL A 24 -5.83 2.41 1.95
C VAL A 24 -5.32 2.61 3.38
N LEU A 25 -5.37 1.56 4.19
CA LEU A 25 -4.87 1.62 5.57
C LEU A 25 -3.38 1.95 5.58
N ASN A 26 -2.61 1.30 4.72
CA ASN A 26 -1.17 1.55 4.61
C ASN A 26 -0.88 3.00 4.24
N MET A 27 -1.65 3.57 3.32
CA MET A 27 -1.47 4.98 2.94
C MET A 27 -1.74 5.92 4.12
N GLY A 28 -2.80 5.62 4.89
CA GLY A 28 -3.11 6.40 6.08
C GLY A 28 -2.01 6.31 7.14
N ILE A 29 -1.51 5.10 7.36
CA ILE A 29 -0.43 4.88 8.32
C ILE A 29 0.84 5.60 7.86
N ARG A 30 1.10 5.62 6.55
CA ARG A 30 2.27 6.34 6.01
C ARG A 30 2.18 7.83 6.28
N TYR A 31 1.00 8.41 6.16
CA TYR A 31 0.80 9.81 6.50
C TYR A 31 1.12 10.06 7.97
N LEU A 32 0.63 9.20 8.86
CA LEU A 32 0.91 9.31 10.29
C LEU A 32 2.40 9.11 10.58
N SER A 33 3.04 8.20 9.88
CA SER A 33 4.47 7.96 10.03
C SER A 33 5.28 9.21 9.67
N HIS A 34 4.93 9.85 8.57
CA HIS A 34 5.62 11.07 8.15
C HIS A 34 5.46 12.17 9.19
N ARG A 35 4.24 12.36 9.69
CA ARG A 35 3.99 13.36 10.72
C ARG A 35 4.75 13.04 12.01
N ARG A 36 4.79 11.77 12.37
CA ARG A 36 5.54 11.34 13.56
C ARG A 36 7.03 11.66 13.40
N HIS A 37 7.60 11.36 12.24
CA HIS A 37 9.02 11.62 12.00
C HIS A 37 9.31 13.12 12.02
N GLN A 38 8.42 13.94 11.44
CA GLN A 38 8.58 15.38 11.51
C GLN A 38 8.61 15.88 12.96
N ARG A 39 7.69 15.37 13.78
CA ARG A 39 7.64 15.74 15.19
C ARG A 39 8.88 15.29 15.94
N GLN A 40 9.33 14.06 15.69
CA GLN A 40 10.52 13.54 16.34
C GLN A 40 11.76 14.38 16.00
N ALA A 41 11.88 14.78 14.74
CA ALA A 41 13.00 15.59 14.30
C ALA A 41 12.99 16.98 14.94
N GLU A 42 11.79 17.58 15.08
CA GLU A 42 11.67 18.91 15.68
C GLU A 42 11.97 18.87 17.18
N GLU A 43 11.56 17.83 17.88
CA GLU A 43 11.70 17.77 19.33
C GLU A 43 13.05 17.21 19.78
N GLY A 44 13.56 16.20 19.08
CA GLY A 44 14.76 15.49 19.55
C GLY A 44 15.92 15.45 18.58
N GLY A 45 15.77 16.06 17.40
CA GLY A 45 16.84 16.05 16.40
C GLY A 45 16.93 14.72 15.66
N PRO A 46 18.02 14.50 14.90
CA PRO A 46 18.10 13.32 14.02
C PRO A 46 18.08 11.98 14.72
N ASP A 47 18.62 11.92 15.94
CA ASP A 47 18.69 10.64 16.67
C ASP A 47 17.34 10.24 17.26
N ALA A 48 16.38 11.14 17.27
CA ALA A 48 15.05 10.84 17.79
C ALA A 48 14.15 10.17 16.76
N ILE A 49 14.53 10.15 15.49
CA ILE A 49 13.72 9.53 14.45
C ILE A 49 13.86 8.01 14.56
N THR A 50 12.73 7.36 14.83
CA THR A 50 12.69 5.90 14.97
C THR A 50 11.72 5.32 13.97
N ARG A 51 11.91 4.04 13.64
CA ARG A 51 11.02 3.36 12.72
C ARG A 51 9.61 3.30 13.29
N PHE A 52 8.64 3.52 12.42
CA PHE A 52 7.25 3.40 12.81
C PHE A 52 6.82 1.97 12.53
N LEU A 53 6.75 1.18 13.57
CA LEU A 53 6.49 -0.25 13.44
C LEU A 53 5.14 -0.54 12.77
N ALA A 54 4.14 0.29 13.03
CA ALA A 54 2.82 0.11 12.41
C ALA A 54 2.93 0.17 10.89
N LEU A 55 3.74 1.08 10.35
CA LEU A 55 3.92 1.18 8.90
C LEU A 55 4.65 -0.06 8.37
N GLU A 56 5.71 -0.48 9.04
CA GLU A 56 6.47 -1.63 8.58
C GLU A 56 5.64 -2.90 8.60
N VAL A 57 4.90 -3.13 9.68
CA VAL A 57 4.02 -4.30 9.76
C VAL A 57 2.94 -4.25 8.70
N SER A 58 2.31 -3.08 8.52
CA SER A 58 1.27 -2.92 7.51
C SER A 58 1.80 -3.23 6.11
N THR A 59 2.99 -2.74 5.78
CA THR A 59 3.55 -2.95 4.45
C THR A 59 3.93 -4.42 4.24
N VAL A 60 4.50 -5.06 5.25
CA VAL A 60 4.84 -6.49 5.16
C VAL A 60 3.58 -7.33 5.00
N VAL A 61 2.54 -7.04 5.78
CA VAL A 61 1.27 -7.76 5.66
C VAL A 61 0.70 -7.58 4.25
N LEU A 62 0.76 -6.38 3.72
CA LEU A 62 0.30 -6.10 2.36
C LEU A 62 1.05 -6.96 1.34
N VAL A 63 2.36 -7.05 1.45
CA VAL A 63 3.17 -7.87 0.54
C VAL A 63 2.80 -9.34 0.66
N LEU A 64 2.63 -9.84 1.89
CA LEU A 64 2.29 -11.23 2.11
C LEU A 64 0.91 -11.57 1.54
N VAL A 65 -0.07 -10.69 1.73
CA VAL A 65 -1.40 -10.89 1.17
C VAL A 65 -1.36 -10.84 -0.35
N ALA A 66 -0.52 -9.98 -0.92
CA ALA A 66 -0.32 -9.95 -2.36
C ALA A 66 0.22 -11.28 -2.88
N PHE A 67 1.15 -11.90 -2.15
CA PHE A 67 1.68 -13.21 -2.52
C PHE A 67 0.60 -14.28 -2.44
N VAL A 68 -0.27 -14.24 -1.42
CA VAL A 68 -1.39 -15.16 -1.33
C VAL A 68 -2.32 -14.97 -2.54
N TYR A 69 -2.60 -13.72 -2.89
CA TYR A 69 -3.43 -13.44 -4.06
C TYR A 69 -2.80 -13.99 -5.34
N MET A 70 -1.48 -13.95 -5.43
CA MET A 70 -0.77 -14.49 -6.59
C MET A 70 -1.01 -15.99 -6.76
N THR A 71 -1.25 -16.73 -5.67
CA THR A 71 -1.59 -18.14 -5.78
C THR A 71 -3.01 -18.37 -6.28
N ILE A 72 -3.88 -17.39 -6.12
CA ILE A 72 -5.28 -17.47 -6.55
C ILE A 72 -5.42 -16.95 -7.99
N HIS A 73 -4.79 -15.84 -8.28
CA HIS A 73 -4.85 -15.17 -9.58
C HIS A 73 -3.43 -14.74 -9.95
N TYR A 74 -2.76 -15.57 -10.73
CA TYR A 74 -1.33 -15.41 -10.94
C TYR A 74 -0.95 -14.06 -11.54
N HIS A 75 -1.59 -13.68 -12.65
CA HIS A 75 -1.21 -12.46 -13.36
C HIS A 75 -1.43 -11.21 -12.50
N GLY A 76 -2.65 -11.05 -12.00
CA GLY A 76 -2.97 -9.90 -11.15
C GLY A 76 -2.15 -9.89 -9.87
N GLY A 77 -1.97 -11.07 -9.27
CA GLY A 77 -1.19 -11.19 -8.05
C GLY A 77 0.28 -10.85 -8.26
N MET A 78 0.83 -11.21 -9.41
CA MET A 78 2.21 -10.86 -9.74
C MET A 78 2.38 -9.36 -9.83
N ILE A 79 1.47 -8.68 -10.53
CA ILE A 79 1.53 -7.23 -10.66
C ILE A 79 1.38 -6.55 -9.30
N ILE A 80 0.41 -6.97 -8.51
CA ILE A 80 0.19 -6.39 -7.18
C ILE A 80 1.40 -6.64 -6.29
N SER A 81 1.99 -7.84 -6.36
CA SER A 81 3.17 -8.17 -5.56
C SER A 81 4.36 -7.30 -5.91
N ILE A 82 4.60 -7.07 -7.20
CA ILE A 82 5.69 -6.20 -7.63
C ILE A 82 5.48 -4.79 -7.13
N LEU A 83 4.24 -4.28 -7.25
CA LEU A 83 3.93 -2.94 -6.79
C LEU A 83 4.04 -2.82 -5.27
N ALA A 84 3.59 -3.83 -4.53
CA ALA A 84 3.69 -3.82 -3.07
C ALA A 84 5.15 -3.85 -2.60
N ILE A 85 5.98 -4.64 -3.27
CA ILE A 85 7.41 -4.69 -2.97
C ILE A 85 8.05 -3.33 -3.27
N THR A 86 7.63 -2.69 -4.36
CA THR A 86 8.11 -1.35 -4.69
C THR A 86 7.80 -0.36 -3.57
N VAL A 87 6.59 -0.44 -3.01
CA VAL A 87 6.22 0.40 -1.87
C VAL A 87 7.11 0.10 -0.67
N LEU A 88 7.36 -1.18 -0.38
CA LEU A 88 8.20 -1.58 0.74
C LEU A 88 9.62 -1.01 0.60
N ILE A 89 10.20 -1.15 -0.58
CA ILE A 89 11.55 -0.64 -0.83
C ILE A 89 11.57 0.89 -0.75
N SER A 90 10.55 1.54 -1.30
CA SER A 90 10.45 2.99 -1.23
C SER A 90 10.37 3.48 0.21
N ASP A 91 9.57 2.81 1.05
CA ASP A 91 9.46 3.17 2.46
C ASP A 91 10.80 3.05 3.17
N PHE A 92 11.57 2.01 2.85
CA PHE A 92 12.87 1.82 3.45
C PHE A 92 13.80 2.99 3.10
N PHE A 93 13.90 3.34 1.83
CA PHE A 93 14.77 4.44 1.42
C PHE A 93 14.28 5.79 1.91
N GLU A 94 12.97 6.00 1.97
CA GLU A 94 12.41 7.24 2.50
C GLU A 94 12.76 7.41 3.98
N PHE A 95 12.74 6.33 4.74
CA PHE A 95 13.12 6.40 6.15
C PHE A 95 14.59 6.81 6.30
N GLU A 96 15.46 6.21 5.51
CA GLU A 96 16.88 6.57 5.54
C GLU A 96 17.10 8.01 5.09
N ALA A 97 16.35 8.47 4.09
CA ALA A 97 16.43 9.85 3.63
C ALA A 97 16.02 10.83 4.72
N ARG A 98 14.98 10.49 5.48
CA ARG A 98 14.54 11.35 6.59
C ARG A 98 15.62 11.52 7.65
N LYS A 99 16.33 10.44 7.95
CA LYS A 99 17.43 10.51 8.91
C LYS A 99 18.55 11.40 8.42
N VAL A 100 18.87 11.32 7.13
CA VAL A 100 19.90 12.20 6.53
C VAL A 100 19.43 13.65 6.53
N GLU A 101 18.20 13.92 6.14
CA GLU A 101 17.64 15.27 6.13
C GLU A 101 17.68 15.89 7.52
N ALA A 102 17.25 15.12 8.53
CA ALA A 102 17.27 15.61 9.90
C ALA A 102 18.67 15.87 10.41
N ARG A 103 19.62 15.03 10.00
CA ARG A 103 21.03 15.19 10.38
C ARG A 103 21.62 16.46 9.81
N ASN A 104 21.16 16.88 8.65
CA ASN A 104 21.62 18.11 7.98
C ASN A 104 20.72 19.32 8.27
N GLU A 105 19.82 19.18 9.25
CA GLU A 105 18.90 20.23 9.68
C GLU A 105 17.99 20.72 8.54
N LEU A 106 17.67 19.83 7.60
CA LEU A 106 16.77 20.11 6.51
C LEU A 106 15.34 19.72 6.91
N PRO A 107 14.32 20.40 6.36
CA PRO A 107 12.95 19.94 6.58
C PRO A 107 12.76 18.55 5.98
N LEU A 108 11.97 17.72 6.64
CA LEU A 108 11.68 16.38 6.13
C LEU A 108 10.73 16.49 4.95
N GLU A 109 11.15 15.97 3.81
CA GLU A 109 10.31 15.95 2.64
C GLU A 109 9.24 14.88 2.73
N SER A 110 8.13 15.09 2.03
CA SER A 110 7.08 14.07 1.91
C SER A 110 7.65 12.83 1.22
N PRO A 111 7.15 11.64 1.56
CA PRO A 111 7.65 10.39 0.95
C PRO A 111 7.08 10.22 -0.46
N ARG A 112 7.57 11.00 -1.39
CA ARG A 112 7.00 11.09 -2.75
C ARG A 112 7.06 9.77 -3.50
N ALA A 113 8.17 9.04 -3.39
CA ALA A 113 8.30 7.77 -4.09
C ALA A 113 7.31 6.74 -3.55
N ALA A 114 7.20 6.64 -2.24
CA ALA A 114 6.27 5.69 -1.62
C ALA A 114 4.82 6.08 -1.89
N ILE A 115 4.52 7.38 -1.85
CA ILE A 115 3.17 7.87 -2.15
C ILE A 115 2.82 7.56 -3.60
N GLY A 116 3.72 7.85 -4.53
CA GLY A 116 3.48 7.57 -5.94
C GLY A 116 3.28 6.10 -6.21
N ALA A 117 4.15 5.26 -5.65
CA ALA A 117 4.01 3.81 -5.77
C ALA A 117 2.70 3.32 -5.17
N SER A 118 2.29 3.90 -4.03
CA SER A 118 1.03 3.54 -3.38
C SER A 118 -0.18 3.90 -4.23
N PHE A 119 -0.15 5.05 -4.90
CA PHE A 119 -1.24 5.43 -5.79
C PHE A 119 -1.36 4.50 -6.99
N VAL A 120 -0.25 4.08 -7.57
CA VAL A 120 -0.27 3.11 -8.66
C VAL A 120 -0.82 1.77 -8.16
N LEU A 121 -0.39 1.34 -6.99
CA LEU A 121 -0.89 0.13 -6.37
C LEU A 121 -2.39 0.24 -6.09
N LEU A 122 -2.82 1.37 -5.54
CA LEU A 122 -4.23 1.62 -5.26
C LEU A 122 -5.06 1.56 -6.55
N ALA A 123 -4.58 2.17 -7.61
CA ALA A 123 -5.29 2.16 -8.88
C ALA A 123 -5.48 0.74 -9.40
N TYR A 124 -4.41 -0.06 -9.35
CA TYR A 124 -4.52 -1.42 -9.86
C TYR A 124 -5.40 -2.31 -8.98
N VAL A 125 -5.23 -2.22 -7.66
CA VAL A 125 -6.05 -3.01 -6.74
C VAL A 125 -7.51 -2.59 -6.83
N SER A 126 -7.78 -1.30 -6.99
CA SER A 126 -9.15 -0.82 -7.17
C SER A 126 -9.75 -1.37 -8.45
N TYR A 127 -8.97 -1.39 -9.53
CA TYR A 127 -9.41 -1.98 -10.78
C TYR A 127 -9.82 -3.44 -10.58
N VAL A 128 -8.97 -4.21 -9.94
CA VAL A 128 -9.22 -5.64 -9.75
C VAL A 128 -10.39 -5.87 -8.79
N ALA A 129 -10.42 -5.15 -7.67
CA ALA A 129 -11.41 -5.38 -6.63
C ALA A 129 -12.79 -4.87 -6.99
N LEU A 130 -12.85 -3.79 -7.79
CA LEU A 130 -14.11 -3.13 -8.08
C LEU A 130 -14.58 -3.33 -9.50
N PHE A 131 -13.89 -4.18 -10.27
CA PHE A 131 -14.26 -4.41 -11.67
C PHE A 131 -15.68 -4.92 -11.81
N PHE A 132 -16.16 -5.68 -10.82
CA PHE A 132 -17.52 -6.20 -10.86
C PHE A 132 -18.57 -5.10 -10.93
N LEU A 133 -18.27 -3.90 -10.46
CA LEU A 133 -19.17 -2.75 -10.56
C LEU A 133 -19.19 -2.16 -11.96
N VAL A 134 -18.07 -2.26 -12.68
CA VAL A 134 -17.91 -1.67 -14.01
C VAL A 134 -18.28 -2.65 -15.11
N GLU A 135 -18.17 -3.94 -14.84
CA GLU A 135 -18.37 -4.98 -15.84
C GLU A 135 -19.70 -4.87 -16.59
N PRO A 136 -20.84 -4.63 -15.93
CA PRO A 136 -22.09 -4.51 -16.67
C PRO A 136 -22.08 -3.34 -17.66
N PHE A 137 -21.47 -2.23 -17.29
CA PHE A 137 -21.35 -1.08 -18.17
C PHE A 137 -20.38 -1.36 -19.32
N TRP A 138 -19.27 -2.01 -18.99
CA TRP A 138 -18.28 -2.39 -19.98
C TRP A 138 -18.88 -3.32 -21.04
N SER A 139 -19.62 -4.32 -20.60
CA SER A 139 -20.26 -5.27 -21.49
C SER A 139 -21.32 -4.60 -22.37
N ALA A 140 -21.98 -3.55 -21.86
CA ALA A 140 -22.98 -2.83 -22.63
C ALA A 140 -22.35 -1.94 -23.71
N VAL A 141 -21.13 -1.45 -23.48
CA VAL A 141 -20.42 -0.57 -24.41
C VAL A 141 -19.66 -1.38 -25.44
N VAL A 142 -19.05 -2.47 -25.04
CA VAL A 142 -18.24 -3.32 -25.90
C VAL A 142 -19.10 -4.42 -26.49
#